data_628b42d2120ca301b126245f0b2afd11
#
_entry.id   628b42d2120ca301b126245f0b2afd11
#
_cell.length_a   1.000
_cell.length_b   1.000
_cell.length_c   1.000
_cell.angle_alpha   90.00
_cell.angle_beta   90.00
_cell.angle_gamma   90.00
#
_symmetry.space_group_name_H-M   'P 1'
#
loop_
_entity.id
_entity.type
_entity.pdbx_description
1 polymer ?
#
loop_
_entity_poly.entity_id
_entity_poly.type
_entity_poly.pdbx_seq_one_letter_code
_entity_poly.pdbx_strand_id
1 'polypeptide(L)'
;MKPYWFKNLSPTWRARLMRVGFNLHPAFRATGGKVVHVSADFHHIRIKLPLLRRTRNIVGSMYGGSLFAVTDGAHPTMLMSALGADHIVWDKAATIRYRKP
;
A
#
# COMPACT_ATOMS: atom_id res chain seq x y z
N MET A 1 -8.57 -9.38 8.67
CA MET A 1 -8.53 -10.54 7.77
C MET A 1 -7.16 -11.18 7.84
N LYS A 2 -7.10 -12.46 8.11
CA LYS A 2 -5.84 -13.19 8.21
C LYS A 2 -5.57 -13.94 6.91
N PRO A 3 -4.40 -13.79 6.28
CA PRO A 3 -4.12 -14.42 4.98
C PRO A 3 -3.67 -15.88 5.13
N TYR A 4 -4.52 -16.73 5.70
CA TYR A 4 -4.17 -18.13 5.94
C TYR A 4 -3.82 -18.90 4.67
N TRP A 5 -4.45 -18.58 3.57
CA TRP A 5 -4.22 -19.24 2.30
C TRP A 5 -2.83 -18.93 1.70
N PHE A 6 -2.14 -17.90 2.23
CA PHE A 6 -0.76 -17.62 1.84
C PHE A 6 0.28 -18.57 2.44
N LYS A 7 -0.07 -19.29 3.51
CA LYS A 7 0.93 -20.03 4.31
C LYS A 7 1.74 -21.04 3.50
N ASN A 8 1.12 -21.69 2.52
CA ASN A 8 1.74 -22.75 1.74
C ASN A 8 2.42 -22.25 0.47
N LEU A 9 2.43 -20.95 0.26
CA LEU A 9 3.04 -20.36 -0.93
C LEU A 9 4.47 -19.90 -0.63
N SER A 10 5.34 -19.93 -1.64
CA SER A 10 6.67 -19.37 -1.51
C SER A 10 6.60 -17.87 -1.22
N PRO A 11 7.62 -17.28 -0.56
CA PRO A 11 7.65 -15.84 -0.31
C PRO A 11 7.49 -15.00 -1.57
N THR A 12 8.06 -15.42 -2.69
CA THR A 12 7.94 -14.71 -3.96
C THR A 12 6.50 -14.67 -4.45
N TRP A 13 5.79 -15.81 -4.38
CA TRP A 13 4.38 -15.87 -4.78
C TRP A 13 3.50 -15.05 -3.84
N ARG A 14 3.79 -15.11 -2.53
CA ARG A 14 3.06 -14.30 -1.54
C ARG A 14 3.19 -12.81 -1.83
N ALA A 15 4.40 -12.36 -2.16
CA ALA A 15 4.65 -10.97 -2.53
C ALA A 15 3.90 -10.56 -3.79
N ARG A 16 3.88 -11.43 -4.81
CA ARG A 16 3.15 -11.18 -6.06
C ARG A 16 1.64 -11.08 -5.82
N LEU A 17 1.10 -11.96 -5.00
CA LEU A 17 -0.33 -11.95 -4.67
C LEU A 17 -0.69 -10.71 -3.85
N MET A 18 0.19 -10.28 -2.94
CA MET A 18 -0.02 -9.03 -2.21
C MET A 18 -0.06 -7.83 -3.15
N ARG A 19 0.86 -7.76 -4.10
CA ARG A 19 0.87 -6.69 -5.11
C ARG A 19 -0.45 -6.65 -5.90
N VAL A 20 -0.89 -7.80 -6.39
CA VAL A 20 -2.14 -7.90 -7.15
C VAL A 20 -3.34 -7.54 -6.26
N GLY A 21 -3.36 -8.03 -5.02
CA GLY A 21 -4.42 -7.74 -4.06
C GLY A 21 -4.57 -6.26 -3.78
N PHE A 22 -3.46 -5.55 -3.55
CA PHE A 22 -3.48 -4.10 -3.37
C PHE A 22 -4.04 -3.40 -4.59
N ASN A 23 -3.56 -3.78 -5.79
CA ASN A 23 -3.96 -3.12 -7.03
C ASN A 23 -5.42 -3.37 -7.39
N LEU A 24 -6.03 -4.42 -6.88
CA LEU A 24 -7.45 -4.73 -7.10
C LEU A 24 -8.34 -4.21 -5.97
N HIS A 25 -7.78 -3.86 -4.82
CA HIS A 25 -8.55 -3.41 -3.67
C HIS A 25 -9.17 -2.04 -3.95
N PRO A 26 -10.51 -1.90 -3.84
CA PRO A 26 -11.18 -0.66 -4.25
C PRO A 26 -10.72 0.58 -3.49
N ALA A 27 -10.52 0.48 -2.17
CA ALA A 27 -10.09 1.61 -1.36
C ALA A 27 -8.70 2.09 -1.75
N PHE A 28 -7.76 1.17 -2.01
CA PHE A 28 -6.43 1.53 -2.45
C PHE A 28 -6.45 2.13 -3.87
N ARG A 29 -7.21 1.54 -4.78
CA ARG A 29 -7.36 2.05 -6.14
C ARG A 29 -7.91 3.48 -6.17
N ALA A 30 -8.81 3.80 -5.24
CA ALA A 30 -9.39 5.13 -5.13
C ALA A 30 -8.35 6.21 -4.81
N THR A 31 -7.22 5.85 -4.21
CA THR A 31 -6.13 6.80 -3.94
C THR A 31 -5.41 7.23 -5.22
N GLY A 32 -5.53 6.47 -6.29
CA GLY A 32 -4.79 6.65 -7.52
C GLY A 32 -3.44 5.94 -7.53
N GLY A 33 -3.05 5.31 -6.42
CA GLY A 33 -1.78 4.60 -6.31
C GLY A 33 -1.79 3.24 -6.98
N LYS A 34 -0.59 2.74 -7.23
CA LYS A 34 -0.37 1.40 -7.77
C LYS A 34 0.86 0.80 -7.11
N VAL A 35 0.71 -0.40 -6.55
CA VAL A 35 1.85 -1.15 -6.03
C VAL A 35 2.59 -1.76 -7.22
N VAL A 36 3.86 -1.41 -7.38
CA VAL A 36 4.68 -1.89 -8.50
C VAL A 36 5.69 -2.95 -8.07
N HIS A 37 5.98 -3.05 -6.78
CA HIS A 37 6.89 -4.06 -6.26
C HIS A 37 6.63 -4.32 -4.79
N VAL A 38 6.68 -5.60 -4.40
CA VAL A 38 6.71 -6.05 -3.00
C VAL A 38 7.85 -7.04 -2.88
N SER A 39 8.76 -6.83 -1.91
CA SER A 39 9.86 -7.75 -1.67
C SER A 39 9.36 -9.06 -1.04
N ALA A 40 10.10 -10.14 -1.29
CA ALA A 40 9.71 -11.47 -0.81
C ALA A 40 9.74 -11.57 0.73
N ASP A 41 10.55 -10.75 1.40
CA ASP A 41 10.63 -10.69 2.85
C ASP A 41 9.64 -9.71 3.48
N PHE A 42 8.83 -9.02 2.68
CA PHE A 42 7.85 -8.01 3.10
C PHE A 42 8.44 -6.82 3.83
N HIS A 43 9.72 -6.52 3.61
CA HIS A 43 10.38 -5.35 4.20
C HIS A 43 10.36 -4.13 3.28
N HIS A 44 10.08 -4.31 1.99
CA HIS A 44 10.05 -3.23 1.02
C HIS A 44 8.78 -3.30 0.17
N ILE A 45 8.16 -2.15 -0.01
CA ILE A 45 7.05 -1.98 -0.94
C ILE A 45 7.31 -0.71 -1.75
N ARG A 46 7.06 -0.78 -3.04
CA ARG A 46 7.19 0.37 -3.93
C ARG A 46 5.82 0.70 -4.50
N ILE A 47 5.39 1.94 -4.30
CA ILE A 47 4.10 2.42 -4.75
C ILE A 47 4.33 3.58 -5.70
N LYS A 48 3.69 3.52 -6.86
CA LYS A 48 3.68 4.61 -7.82
C LYS A 48 2.37 5.38 -7.68
N LEU A 49 2.45 6.69 -7.58
CA LEU A 49 1.28 7.57 -7.58
C LEU A 49 1.38 8.52 -8.77
N PRO A 50 0.78 8.15 -9.92
CA PRO A 50 0.87 8.98 -11.11
C PRO A 50 -0.01 10.24 -10.98
N LEU A 51 0.43 11.33 -11.62
CA LEU A 51 -0.35 12.55 -11.69
C LEU A 51 -1.42 12.38 -12.77
N LEU A 52 -2.63 12.02 -12.32
CA LEU A 52 -3.79 11.80 -13.18
C LEU A 52 -4.82 12.89 -12.93
N ARG A 53 -5.86 12.96 -13.78
CA ARG A 53 -6.97 13.90 -13.57
C ARG A 53 -7.58 13.71 -12.17
N ARG A 54 -7.75 12.47 -11.72
CA ARG A 54 -8.35 12.15 -10.41
C ARG A 54 -7.40 12.32 -9.22
N THR A 55 -6.10 12.50 -9.46
CA THR A 55 -5.11 12.72 -8.39
C THR A 55 -4.58 14.15 -8.38
N ARG A 56 -5.11 14.99 -9.23
CA ARG A 56 -4.69 16.37 -9.39
C ARG A 56 -5.58 17.29 -8.57
N ASN A 57 -4.95 18.25 -7.88
CA ASN A 57 -5.71 19.27 -7.16
C ASN A 57 -6.13 20.41 -8.09
N ILE A 58 -6.80 21.42 -7.52
CA ILE A 58 -7.35 22.54 -8.28
C ILE A 58 -6.28 23.35 -9.02
N VAL A 59 -5.04 23.35 -8.55
CA VAL A 59 -3.94 24.08 -9.20
C VAL A 59 -3.09 23.19 -10.09
N GLY A 60 -3.48 21.94 -10.28
CA GLY A 60 -2.83 21.03 -11.23
C GLY A 60 -1.68 20.22 -10.66
N SER A 61 -1.39 20.34 -9.37
CA SER A 61 -0.39 19.49 -8.72
C SER A 61 -1.04 18.31 -8.01
N MET A 62 -0.21 17.40 -7.44
CA MET A 62 -0.71 16.21 -6.77
C MET A 62 -1.58 16.56 -5.58
N TYR A 63 -2.77 15.97 -5.50
CA TYR A 63 -3.65 16.13 -4.37
C TYR A 63 -3.01 15.55 -3.11
N GLY A 64 -2.93 16.36 -2.04
CA GLY A 64 -2.26 15.95 -0.80
C GLY A 64 -2.90 14.75 -0.12
N GLY A 65 -4.23 14.63 -0.22
CA GLY A 65 -4.94 13.47 0.29
C GLY A 65 -4.52 12.17 -0.38
N SER A 66 -4.23 12.19 -1.69
CA SER A 66 -3.71 11.02 -2.39
C SER A 66 -2.30 10.66 -1.94
N LEU A 67 -1.45 11.66 -1.72
CA LEU A 67 -0.10 11.42 -1.18
C LEU A 67 -0.13 10.75 0.18
N PHE A 68 -1.04 11.17 1.05
CA PHE A 68 -1.18 10.55 2.35
C PHE A 68 -1.85 9.18 2.25
N ALA A 69 -2.92 9.07 1.48
CA ALA A 69 -3.73 7.87 1.40
C ALA A 69 -2.97 6.67 0.84
N VAL A 70 -2.05 6.86 -0.10
CA VAL A 70 -1.28 5.74 -0.67
C VAL A 70 -0.35 5.08 0.33
N THR A 71 -0.02 5.75 1.43
CA THR A 71 0.82 5.17 2.49
C THR A 71 -0.01 4.39 3.51
N ASP A 72 -1.31 4.63 3.56
CA ASP A 72 -2.21 3.96 4.48
C ASP A 72 -2.43 2.51 4.03
N GLY A 73 -2.48 1.61 4.98
CA GLY A 73 -2.64 0.18 4.73
C GLY A 73 -1.37 -0.55 4.32
N ALA A 74 -0.39 0.14 3.73
CA ALA A 74 0.87 -0.49 3.32
C ALA A 74 1.69 -0.97 4.53
N HIS A 75 1.92 -0.09 5.49
CA HIS A 75 2.69 -0.43 6.69
C HIS A 75 2.07 -1.56 7.51
N PRO A 76 0.78 -1.49 7.91
CA PRO A 76 0.19 -2.57 8.68
C PRO A 76 0.11 -3.88 7.92
N THR A 77 -0.16 -3.85 6.62
CA THR A 77 -0.23 -5.07 5.82
C THR A 77 1.13 -5.74 5.69
N MET A 78 2.19 -4.96 5.43
CA MET A 78 3.55 -5.49 5.35
C MET A 78 4.00 -6.04 6.69
N LEU A 79 3.71 -5.34 7.79
CA LEU A 79 4.09 -5.75 9.12
C LEU A 79 3.35 -7.03 9.54
N MET A 80 2.05 -7.13 9.27
CA MET A 80 1.30 -8.36 9.52
C MET A 80 1.86 -9.53 8.73
N SER A 81 2.26 -9.30 7.48
CA SER A 81 2.84 -10.36 6.64
C SER A 81 4.19 -10.83 7.16
N ALA A 82 5.00 -9.93 7.73
CA ALA A 82 6.29 -10.27 8.31
C ALA A 82 6.14 -10.97 9.67
N LEU A 83 5.18 -10.55 10.49
CA LEU A 83 4.97 -11.09 11.85
C LEU A 83 4.17 -12.39 11.86
N GLY A 84 3.32 -12.60 10.86
CA GLY A 84 2.47 -13.79 10.76
C GLY A 84 1.01 -13.54 11.08
N ALA A 85 0.21 -14.61 10.89
CA ALA A 85 -1.26 -14.52 10.89
C ALA A 85 -1.87 -14.24 12.28
N ASP A 86 -1.09 -14.35 13.35
CA ASP A 86 -1.60 -14.15 14.71
C ASP A 86 -1.63 -12.69 15.14
N HIS A 87 -1.16 -11.79 14.29
CA HIS A 87 -1.06 -10.36 14.57
C HIS A 87 -2.01 -9.56 13.68
N ILE A 88 -2.73 -8.64 14.29
CA ILE A 88 -3.51 -7.62 13.58
C ILE A 88 -2.87 -6.28 13.91
N VAL A 89 -2.48 -5.53 12.88
CA VAL A 89 -1.80 -4.25 13.02
C VAL A 89 -2.71 -3.14 12.57
N TRP A 90 -2.86 -2.12 13.42
CA TRP A 90 -3.65 -0.93 13.14
C TRP A 90 -2.76 0.30 13.22
N ASP A 91 -2.94 1.23 12.30
CA ASP A 91 -2.31 2.53 12.39
C ASP A 91 -2.96 3.31 13.53
N LYS A 92 -2.14 3.87 14.42
CA LYS A 92 -2.62 4.72 15.50
C LYS A 92 -2.46 6.21 15.16
N ALA A 93 -1.34 6.55 14.57
CA ALA A 93 -1.02 7.92 14.24
C ALA A 93 -0.03 7.95 13.08
N ALA A 94 -0.11 9.01 12.28
CA ALA A 94 0.81 9.23 11.18
C ALA A 94 0.94 10.74 10.94
N THR A 95 2.09 11.16 10.42
CA THR A 95 2.33 12.55 10.06
C THR A 95 2.91 12.62 8.66
N ILE A 96 2.45 13.57 7.89
CA ILE A 96 3.00 13.83 6.55
C ILE A 96 3.39 15.31 6.45
N ARG A 97 4.49 15.56 5.75
CA ARG A 97 4.95 16.92 5.48
C ARG A 97 5.06 17.12 3.98
N TYR A 98 4.28 18.04 3.45
CA TYR A 98 4.30 18.39 2.04
C TYR A 98 5.33 19.47 1.81
N ARG A 99 6.43 19.15 1.12
CA ARG A 99 7.56 20.07 0.94
C ARG A 99 7.52 20.81 -0.39
N LYS A 100 6.96 20.15 -1.43
CA LYS A 100 6.85 20.70 -2.77
C LYS A 100 5.52 20.29 -3.39
N PRO A 101 4.94 21.16 -4.22
CA PRO A 101 3.73 20.81 -4.96
C PRO A 101 3.96 19.71 -5.98
#